data_b134e0a788135cacf3552d82d6ad151e
#
_entry.id   b134e0a788135cacf3552d82d6ad151e
#
_cell.length_a   1.000
_cell.length_b   1.000
_cell.length_c   1.000
_cell.angle_alpha   90.00
_cell.angle_beta   90.00
_cell.angle_gamma   90.00
#
_symmetry.space_group_name_H-M   'P 1'
#
loop_
_entity.id
_entity.type
_entity.pdbx_description
1 polymer ?
#
loop_
_entity_poly.entity_id
_entity_poly.type
_entity_poly.pdbx_seq_one_letter_code
_entity_poly.pdbx_strand_id
1 'polypeptide(L)'
;MILFGNSKKKRIFVTELLELMDMQDYKKENDALRARVVELEKANNELIVHNIQLGRKVDLYYDVRRRVQIYKELLVRHAELLRHADLQNDDELMAIIESRLETEHNYEDPDFSVKELANLVGTTQTRILDLFKKSQLYKSVEDYLDYMRILRSMHYLIGKRDWNVAACAQEAGFASIRSFNRKFQDAIGMTPHEFRQLSEFPSPR
;
A
#
# COMPACT_ATOMS: atom_id res chain seq x y z
N MET A 1 -26.05 -62.61 -62.67
CA MET A 1 -25.49 -61.23 -62.86
C MET A 1 -26.11 -60.26 -61.87
N ILE A 2 -26.02 -60.51 -60.55
CA ILE A 2 -26.60 -59.65 -59.48
C ILE A 2 -25.63 -59.55 -58.28
N LEU A 3 -24.36 -59.40 -58.47
CA LEU A 3 -23.39 -59.26 -57.32
C LEU A 3 -22.51 -57.99 -57.33
N PHE A 4 -22.56 -57.16 -58.38
CA PHE A 4 -21.69 -55.99 -58.47
C PHE A 4 -22.35 -54.65 -58.05
N GLY A 5 -23.66 -54.58 -57.94
CA GLY A 5 -24.38 -53.37 -57.55
C GLY A 5 -24.27 -53.03 -56.06
N ASN A 6 -23.98 -53.98 -55.21
CA ASN A 6 -24.04 -53.83 -53.76
C ASN A 6 -22.71 -53.29 -53.14
N SER A 7 -21.58 -53.47 -53.84
CA SER A 7 -20.26 -53.06 -53.40
C SER A 7 -20.07 -51.53 -53.52
N LYS A 8 -20.57 -50.91 -54.59
CA LYS A 8 -20.45 -49.46 -54.82
C LYS A 8 -21.33 -48.67 -53.88
N LYS A 9 -22.55 -49.14 -53.63
CA LYS A 9 -23.46 -48.52 -52.62
C LYS A 9 -22.91 -48.63 -51.19
N LYS A 10 -22.30 -49.76 -50.83
CA LYS A 10 -21.65 -49.93 -49.52
C LYS A 10 -20.43 -49.01 -49.36
N ARG A 11 -19.63 -48.81 -50.40
CA ARG A 11 -18.51 -47.85 -50.36
C ARG A 11 -18.97 -46.42 -50.16
N ILE A 12 -19.96 -45.98 -50.90
CA ILE A 12 -20.52 -44.65 -50.79
C ILE A 12 -21.07 -44.41 -49.36
N PHE A 13 -21.83 -45.34 -48.84
CA PHE A 13 -22.40 -45.27 -47.48
C PHE A 13 -21.33 -45.24 -46.40
N VAL A 14 -20.23 -45.97 -46.52
CA VAL A 14 -19.12 -45.95 -45.58
C VAL A 14 -18.37 -44.60 -45.64
N THR A 15 -18.17 -44.03 -46.84
CA THR A 15 -17.53 -42.73 -47.02
C THR A 15 -18.39 -41.60 -46.41
N GLU A 16 -19.69 -41.60 -46.66
CA GLU A 16 -20.66 -40.66 -46.07
C GLU A 16 -20.70 -40.78 -44.53
N LEU A 17 -20.61 -41.99 -43.99
CA LEU A 17 -20.58 -42.23 -42.55
C LEU A 17 -19.28 -41.74 -41.90
N LEU A 18 -18.14 -41.89 -42.56
CA LEU A 18 -16.85 -41.37 -42.12
C LEU A 18 -16.83 -39.85 -42.15
N GLU A 19 -17.38 -39.22 -43.20
CA GLU A 19 -17.53 -37.76 -43.27
C GLU A 19 -18.46 -37.19 -42.18
N LEU A 20 -19.56 -37.90 -41.86
CA LEU A 20 -20.44 -37.52 -40.75
C LEU A 20 -19.79 -37.68 -39.37
N MET A 21 -18.98 -38.71 -39.18
CA MET A 21 -18.19 -38.91 -37.94
C MET A 21 -17.14 -37.81 -37.77
N ASP A 22 -16.37 -37.48 -38.82
CA ASP A 22 -15.42 -36.39 -38.83
C ASP A 22 -16.11 -35.03 -38.51
N MET A 23 -17.27 -34.78 -39.12
CA MET A 23 -18.04 -33.57 -38.81
C MET A 23 -18.51 -33.50 -37.35
N GLN A 24 -18.86 -34.62 -36.72
CA GLN A 24 -19.24 -34.65 -35.30
C GLN A 24 -18.05 -34.39 -34.36
N ASP A 25 -16.88 -34.95 -34.69
CA ASP A 25 -15.66 -34.72 -33.94
C ASP A 25 -15.20 -33.25 -34.06
N TYR A 26 -15.24 -32.65 -35.25
CA TYR A 26 -15.01 -31.23 -35.45
C TYR A 26 -16.00 -30.35 -34.68
N LYS A 27 -17.26 -30.72 -34.63
CA LYS A 27 -18.27 -29.98 -33.87
C LYS A 27 -17.98 -30.03 -32.38
N LYS A 28 -17.63 -31.19 -31.85
CA LYS A 28 -17.29 -31.38 -30.43
C LYS A 28 -16.02 -30.60 -30.03
N GLU A 29 -15.01 -30.62 -30.86
CA GLU A 29 -13.78 -29.85 -30.66
C GLU A 29 -14.06 -28.34 -30.70
N ASN A 30 -14.88 -27.87 -31.65
CA ASN A 30 -15.25 -26.47 -31.76
C ASN A 30 -16.07 -25.98 -30.55
N ASP A 31 -16.98 -26.80 -30.04
CA ASP A 31 -17.76 -26.49 -28.84
C ASP A 31 -16.85 -26.44 -27.59
N ALA A 32 -15.87 -27.35 -27.50
CA ALA A 32 -14.86 -27.32 -26.42
C ALA A 32 -13.96 -26.08 -26.49
N LEU A 33 -13.52 -25.69 -27.69
CA LEU A 33 -12.73 -24.46 -27.91
C LEU A 33 -13.52 -23.21 -27.54
N ARG A 34 -14.79 -23.13 -27.93
CA ARG A 34 -15.69 -22.02 -27.55
C ARG A 34 -15.84 -21.91 -26.03
N ALA A 35 -16.05 -23.01 -25.35
CA ALA A 35 -16.12 -23.03 -23.89
C ALA A 35 -14.82 -22.53 -23.25
N ARG A 36 -13.67 -22.92 -23.80
CA ARG A 36 -12.36 -22.46 -23.35
C ARG A 36 -12.14 -20.97 -23.60
N VAL A 37 -12.60 -20.43 -24.72
CA VAL A 37 -12.55 -19.00 -25.02
C VAL A 37 -13.34 -18.21 -23.96
N VAL A 38 -14.57 -18.63 -23.67
CA VAL A 38 -15.41 -17.97 -22.64
C VAL A 38 -14.73 -17.98 -21.26
N GLU A 39 -14.13 -19.12 -20.89
CA GLU A 39 -13.38 -19.23 -19.62
C GLU A 39 -12.17 -18.29 -19.57
N LEU A 40 -11.40 -18.22 -20.67
CA LEU A 40 -10.26 -17.32 -20.79
C LEU A 40 -10.67 -15.84 -20.80
N GLU A 41 -11.76 -15.47 -21.45
CA GLU A 41 -12.31 -14.12 -21.43
C GLU A 41 -12.71 -13.70 -20.01
N LYS A 42 -13.35 -14.60 -19.25
CA LYS A 42 -13.68 -14.35 -17.85
C LYS A 42 -12.43 -14.13 -17.00
N ALA A 43 -11.44 -15.02 -17.11
CA ALA A 43 -10.18 -14.90 -16.38
C ALA A 43 -9.43 -13.60 -16.75
N ASN A 44 -9.43 -13.22 -18.02
CA ASN A 44 -8.82 -11.98 -18.50
C ASN A 44 -9.50 -10.74 -17.91
N ASN A 45 -10.85 -10.73 -17.83
CA ASN A 45 -11.59 -9.64 -17.22
C ASN A 45 -11.32 -9.52 -15.72
N GLU A 46 -11.19 -10.63 -14.99
CA GLU A 46 -10.80 -10.65 -13.58
C GLU A 46 -9.39 -10.08 -13.39
N LEU A 47 -8.43 -10.44 -14.25
CA LEU A 47 -7.08 -9.89 -14.26
C LEU A 47 -7.06 -8.38 -14.55
N ILE A 48 -7.88 -7.90 -15.50
CA ILE A 48 -7.99 -6.47 -15.80
C ILE A 48 -8.47 -5.69 -14.59
N VAL A 49 -9.52 -6.16 -13.90
CA VAL A 49 -10.04 -5.52 -12.68
C VAL A 49 -8.97 -5.51 -11.58
N HIS A 50 -8.28 -6.63 -11.39
CA HIS A 50 -7.19 -6.73 -10.42
C HIS A 50 -6.05 -5.74 -10.72
N ASN A 51 -5.63 -5.64 -11.99
CA ASN A 51 -4.58 -4.71 -12.42
C ASN A 51 -4.97 -3.24 -12.22
N ILE A 52 -6.24 -2.88 -12.45
CA ILE A 52 -6.75 -1.53 -12.17
C ILE A 52 -6.68 -1.22 -10.65
N GLN A 53 -7.05 -2.18 -9.80
CA GLN A 53 -6.96 -2.01 -8.35
C GLN A 53 -5.52 -1.88 -7.87
N LEU A 54 -4.60 -2.68 -8.43
CA LEU A 54 -3.17 -2.57 -8.17
C LEU A 54 -2.62 -1.21 -8.62
N GLY A 55 -2.99 -0.72 -9.79
CA GLY A 55 -2.60 0.60 -10.28
C GLY A 55 -2.97 1.71 -9.30
N ARG A 56 -4.22 1.72 -8.81
CA ARG A 56 -4.67 2.70 -7.81
C ARG A 56 -3.88 2.64 -6.50
N LYS A 57 -3.51 1.44 -6.03
CA LYS A 57 -2.70 1.26 -4.83
C LYS A 57 -1.27 1.77 -5.02
N VAL A 58 -0.70 1.54 -6.20
CA VAL A 58 0.63 2.02 -6.58
C VAL A 58 0.64 3.55 -6.65
N ASP A 59 -0.36 4.17 -7.27
CA ASP A 59 -0.48 5.64 -7.35
C ASP A 59 -0.56 6.26 -5.95
N LEU A 60 -1.37 5.67 -5.06
CA LEU A 60 -1.47 6.11 -3.66
C LEU A 60 -0.14 5.97 -2.92
N TYR A 61 0.59 4.88 -3.12
CA TYR A 61 1.92 4.68 -2.54
C TYR A 61 2.91 5.79 -2.96
N TYR A 62 2.95 6.11 -4.26
CA TYR A 62 3.84 7.16 -4.76
C TYR A 62 3.44 8.55 -4.26
N ASP A 63 2.15 8.83 -4.14
CA ASP A 63 1.66 10.09 -3.59
C ASP A 63 2.07 10.25 -2.12
N VAL A 64 1.87 9.22 -1.30
CA VAL A 64 2.30 9.21 0.11
C VAL A 64 3.83 9.36 0.21
N ARG A 65 4.60 8.59 -0.57
CA ARG A 65 6.06 8.66 -0.60
C ARG A 65 6.55 10.06 -0.99
N ARG A 66 5.92 10.67 -1.98
CA ARG A 66 6.25 12.05 -2.42
C ARG A 66 5.97 13.06 -1.32
N ARG A 67 4.84 12.96 -0.60
CA ARG A 67 4.50 13.84 0.52
C ARG A 67 5.53 13.71 1.66
N VAL A 68 5.91 12.48 2.01
CA VAL A 68 6.96 12.22 3.00
C VAL A 68 8.29 12.84 2.58
N GLN A 69 8.67 12.74 1.30
CA GLN A 69 9.90 13.33 0.80
C GLN A 69 9.88 14.87 0.85
N ILE A 70 8.78 15.49 0.41
CA ILE A 70 8.60 16.95 0.50
C ILE A 70 8.69 17.41 1.96
N TYR A 71 8.06 16.66 2.88
CA TYR A 71 8.10 16.96 4.29
C TYR A 71 9.53 16.90 4.87
N LYS A 72 10.30 15.87 4.52
CA LYS A 72 11.72 15.77 4.90
C LYS A 72 12.56 16.95 4.38
N GLU A 73 12.34 17.37 3.14
CA GLU A 73 13.06 18.52 2.56
C GLU A 73 12.69 19.83 3.27
N LEU A 74 11.41 19.99 3.66
CA LEU A 74 10.97 21.12 4.48
C LEU A 74 11.61 21.10 5.86
N LEU A 75 11.71 19.95 6.53
CA LEU A 75 12.38 19.80 7.83
C LEU A 75 13.86 20.16 7.76
N VAL A 76 14.59 19.68 6.75
CA VAL A 76 16.01 20.03 6.54
C VAL A 76 16.18 21.54 6.35
N ARG A 77 15.32 22.17 5.54
CA ARG A 77 15.38 23.63 5.32
C ARG A 77 15.05 24.43 6.59
N HIS A 78 14.12 23.94 7.43
CA HIS A 78 13.79 24.55 8.71
C HIS A 78 14.93 24.37 9.73
N ALA A 79 15.59 23.21 9.77
CA ALA A 79 16.73 22.97 10.66
C ALA A 79 17.91 23.95 10.40
N GLU A 80 18.08 24.42 9.17
CA GLU A 80 19.07 25.45 8.84
C GLU A 80 18.71 26.84 9.39
N LEU A 81 17.40 27.14 9.52
CA LEU A 81 16.89 28.39 10.11
C LEU A 81 17.00 28.43 11.65
N LEU A 82 17.13 27.25 12.31
CA LEU A 82 17.07 27.09 13.76
C LEU A 82 18.31 27.57 14.54
N ARG A 83 19.35 28.06 13.88
CA ARG A 83 20.57 28.52 14.60
C ARG A 83 20.35 29.75 15.48
N HIS A 84 19.22 30.45 15.36
CA HIS A 84 18.85 31.65 16.11
C HIS A 84 17.39 31.61 16.60
N ALA A 85 16.91 30.42 16.97
CA ALA A 85 15.51 30.21 17.25
C ALA A 85 15.03 30.95 18.52
N ASP A 86 13.96 31.71 18.37
CA ASP A 86 13.18 32.28 19.47
C ASP A 86 12.01 31.36 19.83
N LEU A 87 12.07 30.73 21.00
CA LEU A 87 11.02 29.83 21.50
C LEU A 87 9.66 30.52 21.70
N GLN A 88 9.58 31.83 21.60
CA GLN A 88 8.33 32.58 21.60
C GLN A 88 7.66 32.61 20.22
N ASN A 89 8.42 32.37 19.15
CA ASN A 89 7.90 32.24 17.80
C ASN A 89 7.33 30.81 17.58
N ASP A 90 6.07 30.73 17.17
CA ASP A 90 5.38 29.45 16.93
C ASP A 90 6.06 28.61 15.83
N ASP A 91 6.49 29.24 14.74
CA ASP A 91 7.14 28.55 13.62
C ASP A 91 8.50 28.00 14.00
N GLU A 92 9.29 28.77 14.73
CA GLU A 92 10.61 28.37 15.21
C GLU A 92 10.51 27.26 16.26
N LEU A 93 9.56 27.35 17.19
CA LEU A 93 9.32 26.29 18.17
C LEU A 93 8.89 24.98 17.49
N MET A 94 8.00 25.04 16.49
CA MET A 94 7.59 23.87 15.74
C MET A 94 8.77 23.22 15.02
N ALA A 95 9.62 24.01 14.38
CA ALA A 95 10.81 23.53 13.69
C ALA A 95 11.83 22.86 14.65
N ILE A 96 11.95 23.37 15.88
CA ILE A 96 12.77 22.73 16.92
C ILE A 96 12.18 21.37 17.32
N ILE A 97 10.86 21.31 17.54
CA ILE A 97 10.15 20.06 17.85
C ILE A 97 10.42 19.02 16.76
N GLU A 98 10.20 19.38 15.50
CA GLU A 98 10.41 18.51 14.36
C GLU A 98 11.84 18.00 14.27
N SER A 99 12.83 18.91 14.35
CA SER A 99 14.24 18.56 14.29
C SER A 99 14.68 17.64 15.45
N ARG A 100 14.20 17.87 16.67
CA ARG A 100 14.54 17.05 17.83
C ARG A 100 13.93 15.66 17.72
N LEU A 101 12.65 15.56 17.38
CA LEU A 101 11.97 14.27 17.23
C LEU A 101 12.55 13.45 16.08
N GLU A 102 12.94 14.09 14.95
CA GLU A 102 13.59 13.38 13.84
C GLU A 102 14.99 12.87 14.21
N THR A 103 15.73 13.60 15.03
CA THR A 103 17.11 13.22 15.41
C THR A 103 17.13 12.17 16.53
N GLU A 104 16.29 12.35 17.54
CA GLU A 104 16.33 11.55 18.76
C GLU A 104 15.33 10.39 18.78
N HIS A 105 14.33 10.43 17.90
CA HIS A 105 13.29 9.39 17.75
C HIS A 105 12.53 9.06 19.05
N ASN A 106 12.45 9.99 19.99
CA ASN A 106 11.83 9.77 21.30
C ASN A 106 10.36 9.35 21.22
N TYR A 107 9.68 9.67 20.11
CA TYR A 107 8.30 9.24 19.84
C TYR A 107 8.16 7.72 19.66
N GLU A 108 9.25 6.97 19.47
CA GLU A 108 9.25 5.50 19.43
C GLU A 108 8.99 4.89 20.82
N ASP A 109 9.16 5.66 21.90
CA ASP A 109 8.69 5.27 23.22
C ASP A 109 7.15 5.45 23.28
N PRO A 110 6.36 4.39 23.55
CA PRO A 110 4.91 4.48 23.70
C PRO A 110 4.45 5.46 24.78
N ASP A 111 5.27 5.63 25.82
CA ASP A 111 4.98 6.50 26.97
C ASP A 111 5.43 7.95 26.79
N PHE A 112 6.07 8.27 25.64
CA PHE A 112 6.50 9.64 25.33
C PHE A 112 5.30 10.56 25.19
N SER A 113 5.26 11.57 26.06
CA SER A 113 4.12 12.46 26.26
C SER A 113 4.45 13.92 26.00
N VAL A 114 3.42 14.78 26.07
CA VAL A 114 3.57 16.26 25.99
C VAL A 114 4.59 16.78 27.00
N LYS A 115 4.67 16.15 28.17
CA LYS A 115 5.63 16.57 29.24
C LYS A 115 7.06 16.30 28.79
N GLU A 116 7.34 15.10 28.28
CA GLU A 116 8.65 14.74 27.75
C GLU A 116 9.03 15.61 26.56
N LEU A 117 8.06 15.89 25.66
CA LEU A 117 8.28 16.80 24.53
C LEU A 117 8.63 18.23 24.99
N ALA A 118 7.91 18.76 25.98
CA ALA A 118 8.19 20.09 26.52
C ALA A 118 9.59 20.17 27.14
N ASN A 119 9.99 19.14 27.89
CA ASN A 119 11.34 19.02 28.46
C ASN A 119 12.41 18.92 27.37
N LEU A 120 12.16 18.12 26.33
CA LEU A 120 13.07 17.90 25.20
C LEU A 120 13.45 19.20 24.49
N VAL A 121 12.48 20.09 24.30
CA VAL A 121 12.68 21.37 23.58
C VAL A 121 12.92 22.57 24.51
N GLY A 122 12.93 22.35 25.83
CA GLY A 122 13.23 23.39 26.80
C GLY A 122 12.10 24.42 27.01
N THR A 123 10.84 24.00 26.90
CA THR A 123 9.68 24.88 27.08
C THR A 123 8.65 24.28 28.06
N THR A 124 7.49 24.92 28.20
CA THR A 124 6.41 24.43 29.05
C THR A 124 5.38 23.60 28.29
N GLN A 125 4.68 22.66 28.97
CA GLN A 125 3.59 21.90 28.39
C GLN A 125 2.50 22.82 27.85
N THR A 126 2.15 23.88 28.58
CA THR A 126 1.15 24.86 28.16
C THR A 126 1.53 25.48 26.82
N ARG A 127 2.81 25.86 26.63
CA ARG A 127 3.31 26.43 25.38
C ARG A 127 3.19 25.45 24.21
N ILE A 128 3.52 24.17 24.45
CA ILE A 128 3.34 23.11 23.44
C ILE A 128 1.87 22.93 23.08
N LEU A 129 0.98 22.82 24.08
CA LEU A 129 -0.45 22.66 23.84
C LEU A 129 -1.05 23.85 23.09
N ASP A 130 -0.66 25.08 23.42
CA ASP A 130 -1.11 26.30 22.74
C ASP A 130 -0.63 26.33 21.27
N LEU A 131 0.63 25.90 21.02
CA LEU A 131 1.18 25.78 19.68
C LEU A 131 0.31 24.84 18.82
N PHE A 132 0.07 23.62 19.31
CA PHE A 132 -0.71 22.62 18.55
C PHE A 132 -2.19 23.00 18.43
N LYS A 133 -2.77 23.69 19.41
CA LYS A 133 -4.15 24.22 19.32
C LYS A 133 -4.33 25.26 18.21
N LYS A 134 -3.28 26.01 17.88
CA LYS A 134 -3.28 26.97 16.77
C LYS A 134 -2.95 26.31 15.42
N SER A 135 -2.36 25.12 15.42
CA SER A 135 -2.01 24.39 14.20
C SER A 135 -3.27 24.00 13.44
N GLN A 136 -3.24 24.18 12.12
CA GLN A 136 -4.29 23.69 11.22
C GLN A 136 -4.00 22.27 10.70
N LEU A 137 -2.78 21.76 10.93
CA LEU A 137 -2.30 20.49 10.40
C LEU A 137 -2.59 19.32 11.34
N TYR A 138 -2.46 19.55 12.65
CA TYR A 138 -2.60 18.50 13.67
C TYR A 138 -3.65 18.90 14.69
N LYS A 139 -4.50 17.97 15.10
CA LYS A 139 -5.57 18.20 16.08
C LYS A 139 -5.06 18.30 17.51
N SER A 140 -3.95 17.61 17.79
CA SER A 140 -3.30 17.56 19.11
C SER A 140 -1.84 17.14 18.98
N VAL A 141 -1.09 17.19 20.07
CA VAL A 141 0.27 16.66 20.17
C VAL A 141 0.29 15.15 19.93
N GLU A 142 -0.68 14.43 20.49
CA GLU A 142 -0.81 12.98 20.31
C GLU A 142 -1.06 12.62 18.84
N ASP A 143 -1.88 13.39 18.13
CA ASP A 143 -2.13 13.21 16.71
C ASP A 143 -0.84 13.38 15.89
N TYR A 144 -0.02 14.36 16.25
CA TYR A 144 1.29 14.58 15.65
C TYR A 144 2.29 13.46 15.96
N LEU A 145 2.38 13.02 17.22
CA LEU A 145 3.24 11.89 17.60
C LEU A 145 2.82 10.60 16.90
N ASP A 146 1.51 10.35 16.78
CA ASP A 146 1.00 9.22 16.03
C ASP A 146 1.38 9.30 14.55
N TYR A 147 1.33 10.50 13.96
CA TYR A 147 1.79 10.71 12.58
C TYR A 147 3.27 10.36 12.43
N MET A 148 4.14 10.81 13.34
CA MET A 148 5.57 10.46 13.33
C MET A 148 5.79 8.94 13.47
N ARG A 149 5.03 8.28 14.37
CA ARG A 149 5.06 6.83 14.53
C ARG A 149 4.60 6.08 13.26
N ILE A 150 3.58 6.60 12.55
CA ILE A 150 3.16 6.03 11.26
C ILE A 150 4.28 6.13 10.23
N LEU A 151 4.92 7.29 10.08
CA LEU A 151 6.05 7.46 9.17
C LEU A 151 7.19 6.49 9.48
N ARG A 152 7.50 6.32 10.77
CA ARG A 152 8.54 5.40 11.21
C ARG A 152 8.17 3.94 10.93
N SER A 153 6.92 3.56 11.18
CA SER A 153 6.44 2.22 10.89
C SER A 153 6.51 1.89 9.39
N MET A 154 6.26 2.86 8.50
CA MET A 154 6.44 2.69 7.05
C MET A 154 7.90 2.38 6.71
N HIS A 155 8.84 3.08 7.36
CA HIS A 155 10.27 2.78 7.18
C HIS A 155 10.60 1.34 7.59
N TYR A 156 10.09 0.87 8.73
CA TYR A 156 10.30 -0.50 9.19
C TYR A 156 9.60 -1.53 8.28
N LEU A 157 8.38 -1.27 7.85
CA LEU A 157 7.62 -2.14 6.95
C LEU A 157 8.35 -2.39 5.62
N ILE A 158 9.08 -1.39 5.11
CA ILE A 158 9.85 -1.49 3.87
C ILE A 158 11.23 -2.10 4.12
N GLY A 159 11.93 -1.64 5.16
CA GLY A 159 13.35 -1.94 5.38
C GLY A 159 13.62 -3.23 6.17
N LYS A 160 12.67 -3.63 7.05
CA LYS A 160 12.81 -4.81 7.94
C LYS A 160 11.89 -5.93 7.47
N ARG A 161 12.27 -6.60 6.39
CA ARG A 161 11.44 -7.64 5.75
C ARG A 161 11.22 -8.88 6.61
N ASP A 162 12.16 -9.19 7.49
CA ASP A 162 12.14 -10.27 8.47
C ASP A 162 11.22 -9.99 9.68
N TRP A 163 10.85 -8.72 9.91
CA TRP A 163 9.95 -8.36 10.99
C TRP A 163 8.49 -8.55 10.58
N ASN A 164 7.67 -9.07 11.48
CA ASN A 164 6.23 -9.06 11.27
C ASN A 164 5.66 -7.66 11.49
N VAL A 165 4.41 -7.44 11.04
CA VAL A 165 3.73 -6.13 11.17
C VAL A 165 3.62 -5.67 12.62
N ALA A 166 3.44 -6.61 13.57
CA ALA A 166 3.33 -6.28 14.98
C ALA A 166 4.66 -5.77 15.56
N ALA A 167 5.78 -6.37 15.18
CA ALA A 167 7.11 -5.89 15.56
C ALA A 167 7.38 -4.49 15.01
N CYS A 168 7.04 -4.24 13.73
CA CYS A 168 7.18 -2.89 13.15
C CYS A 168 6.33 -1.84 13.89
N ALA A 169 5.13 -2.20 14.32
CA ALA A 169 4.25 -1.32 15.08
C ALA A 169 4.83 -1.00 16.46
N GLN A 170 5.30 -2.02 17.16
CA GLN A 170 5.89 -1.89 18.50
C GLN A 170 7.14 -1.02 18.48
N GLU A 171 8.08 -1.29 17.57
CA GLU A 171 9.31 -0.51 17.42
C GLU A 171 9.05 0.94 16.94
N ALA A 172 7.93 1.17 16.28
CA ALA A 172 7.51 2.53 15.93
C ALA A 172 6.81 3.29 17.07
N GLY A 173 6.69 2.68 18.26
CA GLY A 173 6.11 3.31 19.45
C GLY A 173 4.61 3.12 19.63
N PHE A 174 3.98 2.14 18.97
CA PHE A 174 2.57 1.81 19.22
C PHE A 174 2.41 0.81 20.35
N ALA A 175 1.70 1.19 21.41
CA ALA A 175 1.38 0.32 22.54
C ALA A 175 0.46 -0.86 22.16
N SER A 176 -0.31 -0.77 21.05
CA SER A 176 -1.19 -1.86 20.61
C SER A 176 -1.29 -1.94 19.09
N ILE A 177 -1.24 -3.17 18.58
CA ILE A 177 -1.41 -3.46 17.16
C ILE A 177 -2.79 -3.04 16.60
N ARG A 178 -3.83 -3.08 17.43
CA ARG A 178 -5.17 -2.64 17.04
C ARG A 178 -5.21 -1.14 16.78
N SER A 179 -4.62 -0.33 17.67
CA SER A 179 -4.50 1.12 17.51
C SER A 179 -3.67 1.46 16.28
N PHE A 180 -2.53 0.78 16.11
CA PHE A 180 -1.68 0.92 14.94
C PHE A 180 -2.42 0.68 13.64
N ASN A 181 -3.05 -0.49 13.46
CA ASN A 181 -3.74 -0.83 12.21
C ASN A 181 -4.81 0.21 11.84
N ARG A 182 -5.61 0.65 12.82
CA ARG A 182 -6.62 1.69 12.59
C ARG A 182 -5.99 3.00 12.14
N LYS A 183 -5.03 3.53 12.93
CA LYS A 183 -4.38 4.82 12.64
C LYS A 183 -3.59 4.79 11.34
N PHE A 184 -2.93 3.67 11.04
CA PHE A 184 -2.23 3.48 9.77
C PHE A 184 -3.20 3.51 8.60
N GLN A 185 -4.31 2.78 8.69
CA GLN A 185 -5.32 2.75 7.64
C GLN A 185 -6.00 4.12 7.46
N ASP A 186 -6.29 4.83 8.55
CA ASP A 186 -6.86 6.18 8.50
C ASP A 186 -5.90 7.18 7.83
N ALA A 187 -4.59 7.08 8.11
CA ALA A 187 -3.58 7.98 7.57
C ALA A 187 -3.16 7.66 6.13
N ILE A 188 -3.03 6.37 5.79
CA ILE A 188 -2.44 5.90 4.53
C ILE A 188 -3.49 5.41 3.53
N GLY A 189 -4.71 5.09 4.00
CA GLY A 189 -5.81 4.60 3.16
C GLY A 189 -5.73 3.10 2.82
N MET A 190 -4.75 2.38 3.39
CA MET A 190 -4.59 0.93 3.24
C MET A 190 -4.02 0.31 4.52
N THR A 191 -4.15 -1.01 4.65
CA THR A 191 -3.60 -1.72 5.80
C THR A 191 -2.06 -1.79 5.76
N PRO A 192 -1.37 -1.94 6.92
CA PRO A 192 0.08 -2.12 6.95
C PRO A 192 0.58 -3.32 6.15
N HIS A 193 -0.21 -4.39 6.09
CA HIS A 193 0.11 -5.58 5.31
C HIS A 193 0.06 -5.29 3.80
N GLU A 194 -1.00 -4.64 3.33
CA GLU A 194 -1.12 -4.21 1.92
C GLU A 194 0.00 -3.25 1.54
N PHE A 195 0.34 -2.32 2.42
CA PHE A 195 1.45 -1.38 2.22
C PHE A 195 2.79 -2.11 2.04
N ARG A 196 3.08 -3.11 2.88
CA ARG A 196 4.28 -3.95 2.75
C ARG A 196 4.31 -4.69 1.43
N GLN A 197 3.21 -5.34 1.04
CA GLN A 197 3.13 -6.06 -0.23
C GLN A 197 3.41 -5.15 -1.43
N LEU A 198 2.92 -3.91 -1.43
CA LEU A 198 3.20 -2.94 -2.49
C LEU A 198 4.68 -2.55 -2.55
N SER A 199 5.37 -2.52 -1.41
CA SER A 199 6.81 -2.19 -1.36
C SER A 199 7.72 -3.31 -1.89
N GLU A 200 7.20 -4.53 -2.05
CA GLU A 200 7.93 -5.69 -2.59
C GLU A 200 7.98 -5.70 -4.13
N PHE A 201 7.12 -4.93 -4.79
CA PHE A 201 7.18 -4.82 -6.25
C PHE A 201 8.32 -3.88 -6.67
N PRO A 202 9.22 -4.33 -7.57
CA PRO A 202 10.25 -3.46 -8.13
C PRO A 202 9.56 -2.30 -8.86
N SER A 203 10.04 -1.07 -8.61
CA SER A 203 9.60 0.10 -9.37
C SER A 203 9.78 -0.18 -10.87
N PRO A 204 8.80 0.06 -11.73
CA PRO A 204 9.03 0.06 -13.16
C PRO A 204 10.14 1.08 -13.47
N ARG A 205 11.16 0.61 -14.19
CA ARG A 205 12.30 1.43 -14.64
C ARG A 205 11.86 2.42 -15.70
#